data_0247e904ea386b1bd9fec040f394af2d
#
_entry.id   0247e904ea386b1bd9fec040f394af2d
#
_cell.length_a   1.000
_cell.length_b   1.000
_cell.length_c   1.000
_cell.angle_alpha   90.00
_cell.angle_beta   90.00
_cell.angle_gamma   90.00
#
_symmetry.space_group_name_H-M   'P 1'
#
loop_
_entity.id
_entity.type
_entity.pdbx_description
1 polymer ?
#
loop_
_entity_poly.entity_id
_entity_poly.type
_entity_poly.pdbx_seq_one_letter_code
_entity_poly.pdbx_strand_id
1 'polypeptide(L)'
;EGGSMKYVDVEMKEGSEEGRALLSKFTSFALTTDLSMLSENECKMLPHLIAAGDQMEDIFWMQAYGNRDELLDSIKDPALREYAKLNYGPWDRIGGNISFVEGVGDKPEGSGFYPKDVSKEEFEAAAAVNPDLKGLYTMVVRDADETLRAIPYHEAFAAQMQTAADELRAAAELADDPGLKNYLSLRADALLTSDYRASDMAWMDMKDNRIEVVIGPIETYEDALFGYKAAAETFVLVKDMSWSERLSRYASLLPMLQEGLPVPDEYKQEKPGTDSDLNAYDAIYYAGDTNAGSKTIAINLPNDEQVQLEKGTRRLQLKNAMQAKFDKILVPISGMLIAEDQRKHITFDAFFGNTMFHEVAHGLGIKNTLDGSNTVRGALMEHASALEEGKADILGLYMVSRLIEEGELDVDINDNMVTFLAGIFRSVRFGASSAHGRANMIRFNFFSEMGAFTRDESTGTYSADYDRMIEAMNALTEKILRFQGDGDYDGVAEFVAEYAQVGPGLQADLDRLGAAGIPVDIVFEQGLGVLGR
;
A
#
# COMPACT_ATOMS: atom_id res chain seq x y z
N GLU A 1 9.75 -22.87 16.27
CA GLU A 1 9.52 -22.04 17.47
C GLU A 1 9.53 -20.53 17.20
N GLY A 2 10.12 -20.06 16.10
CA GLY A 2 10.17 -18.62 15.78
C GLY A 2 8.85 -18.01 15.32
N GLY A 3 7.86 -18.80 14.90
CA GLY A 3 6.60 -18.29 14.38
C GLY A 3 5.60 -17.78 15.42
N SER A 4 5.70 -18.28 16.67
CA SER A 4 4.73 -17.93 17.72
C SER A 4 5.01 -16.57 18.37
N MET A 5 6.21 -16.02 18.25
CA MET A 5 6.59 -14.74 18.86
C MET A 5 6.12 -13.51 18.06
N LYS A 6 5.63 -13.69 16.84
CA LYS A 6 5.29 -12.60 15.92
C LYS A 6 3.80 -12.37 15.74
N TYR A 7 2.99 -13.27 16.27
CA TYR A 7 1.56 -13.08 16.31
C TYR A 7 1.21 -12.12 17.45
N VAL A 8 0.47 -11.06 17.10
CA VAL A 8 -0.05 -10.12 18.09
C VAL A 8 -1.48 -10.52 18.43
N ASP A 9 -1.74 -10.82 19.70
CA ASP A 9 -3.08 -11.20 20.17
C ASP A 9 -3.91 -9.95 20.46
N VAL A 10 -4.67 -9.49 19.47
CA VAL A 10 -5.52 -8.30 19.59
C VAL A 10 -6.84 -8.59 20.34
N GLU A 11 -7.14 -9.87 20.57
CA GLU A 11 -8.37 -10.30 21.25
C GLU A 11 -8.12 -10.76 22.69
N MET A 12 -6.94 -10.53 23.22
CA MET A 12 -6.57 -10.98 24.56
C MET A 12 -7.51 -10.44 25.64
N LYS A 13 -7.73 -11.23 26.68
CA LYS A 13 -8.62 -10.89 27.79
C LYS A 13 -7.88 -10.28 28.99
N GLU A 14 -6.57 -10.52 29.07
CA GLU A 14 -5.72 -9.98 30.13
C GLU A 14 -5.33 -8.54 29.83
N GLY A 15 -4.89 -7.84 30.87
CA GLY A 15 -4.38 -6.49 30.74
C GLY A 15 -5.39 -5.42 31.10
N SER A 16 -4.93 -4.18 31.05
CA SER A 16 -5.71 -3.00 31.40
C SER A 16 -6.85 -2.77 30.40
N GLU A 17 -7.88 -2.08 30.84
CA GLU A 17 -8.98 -1.64 29.98
C GLU A 17 -8.45 -0.73 28.86
N GLU A 18 -7.53 0.19 29.18
CA GLU A 18 -6.88 1.07 28.19
C GLU A 18 -6.14 0.26 27.11
N GLY A 19 -5.31 -0.70 27.52
CA GLY A 19 -4.55 -1.52 26.58
C GLY A 19 -5.46 -2.37 25.70
N ARG A 20 -6.50 -2.97 26.26
CA ARG A 20 -7.49 -3.75 25.50
C ARG A 20 -8.30 -2.88 24.54
N ALA A 21 -8.62 -1.65 24.94
CA ALA A 21 -9.28 -0.69 24.05
C ALA A 21 -8.43 -0.33 22.84
N LEU A 22 -7.12 -0.13 23.03
CA LEU A 22 -6.18 0.11 21.94
C LEU A 22 -6.11 -1.10 20.99
N LEU A 23 -5.97 -2.32 21.54
CA LEU A 23 -5.95 -3.54 20.73
C LEU A 23 -7.24 -3.74 19.94
N SER A 24 -8.38 -3.30 20.46
CA SER A 24 -9.68 -3.45 19.78
C SER A 24 -9.82 -2.63 18.50
N LYS A 25 -8.90 -1.71 18.23
CA LYS A 25 -8.83 -1.00 16.94
C LYS A 25 -8.44 -1.94 15.81
N PHE A 26 -7.88 -3.10 16.13
CA PHE A 26 -7.42 -4.10 15.17
C PHE A 26 -8.22 -5.39 15.32
N THR A 27 -8.29 -6.13 14.23
CA THR A 27 -8.87 -7.47 14.21
C THR A 27 -7.89 -8.42 13.51
N SER A 28 -7.88 -9.68 13.93
CA SER A 28 -6.97 -10.66 13.33
C SER A 28 -7.57 -11.30 12.09
N PHE A 29 -6.69 -11.70 11.18
CA PHE A 29 -7.05 -12.42 9.96
C PHE A 29 -5.94 -13.41 9.64
N ALA A 30 -6.28 -14.67 9.38
CA ALA A 30 -5.31 -15.70 9.02
C ALA A 30 -4.85 -15.48 7.58
N LEU A 31 -3.54 -15.27 7.40
CA LEU A 31 -2.94 -15.01 6.10
C LEU A 31 -2.60 -16.34 5.42
N THR A 32 -3.54 -16.84 4.62
CA THR A 32 -3.44 -18.14 3.96
C THR A 32 -3.52 -18.01 2.45
N THR A 33 -2.99 -19.00 1.74
CA THR A 33 -3.10 -19.13 0.30
C THR A 33 -3.05 -20.60 -0.09
N ASP A 34 -3.50 -20.91 -1.30
CA ASP A 34 -3.37 -22.24 -1.89
C ASP A 34 -1.94 -22.42 -2.40
N LEU A 35 -1.20 -23.35 -1.80
CA LEU A 35 0.17 -23.69 -2.17
C LEU A 35 0.25 -24.85 -3.18
N SER A 36 -0.89 -25.41 -3.61
CA SER A 36 -0.91 -26.59 -4.49
C SER A 36 -0.25 -26.35 -5.85
N MET A 37 -0.16 -25.11 -6.29
CA MET A 37 0.50 -24.72 -7.54
C MET A 37 2.02 -24.68 -7.46
N LEU A 38 2.57 -24.69 -6.25
CA LEU A 38 4.02 -24.66 -6.03
C LEU A 38 4.60 -26.06 -6.15
N SER A 39 5.82 -26.16 -6.70
CA SER A 39 6.58 -27.41 -6.68
C SER A 39 7.01 -27.75 -5.25
N GLU A 40 7.45 -28.99 -5.04
CA GLU A 40 8.01 -29.40 -3.75
C GLU A 40 9.22 -28.54 -3.37
N ASN A 41 10.11 -28.24 -4.32
CA ASN A 41 11.24 -27.37 -4.09
C ASN A 41 10.81 -25.95 -3.74
N GLU A 42 9.82 -25.41 -4.44
CA GLU A 42 9.30 -24.08 -4.13
C GLU A 42 8.72 -24.03 -2.71
N CYS A 43 8.00 -25.06 -2.28
CA CYS A 43 7.51 -25.14 -0.91
C CYS A 43 8.66 -25.17 0.12
N LYS A 44 9.77 -25.84 -0.20
CA LYS A 44 10.96 -25.89 0.66
C LYS A 44 11.68 -24.55 0.76
N MET A 45 11.48 -23.65 -0.19
CA MET A 45 12.03 -22.30 -0.14
C MET A 45 11.40 -21.46 0.97
N LEU A 46 10.12 -21.69 1.26
CA LEU A 46 9.33 -20.83 2.15
C LEU A 46 9.94 -20.67 3.55
N PRO A 47 10.39 -21.72 4.24
CA PRO A 47 11.04 -21.55 5.54
C PRO A 47 12.28 -20.66 5.49
N HIS A 48 13.07 -20.74 4.43
CA HIS A 48 14.27 -19.91 4.24
C HIS A 48 13.91 -18.45 4.01
N LEU A 49 12.89 -18.19 3.19
CA LEU A 49 12.44 -16.83 2.90
C LEU A 49 11.83 -16.16 4.13
N ILE A 50 11.07 -16.91 4.92
CA ILE A 50 10.51 -16.42 6.18
C ILE A 50 11.63 -16.13 7.19
N ALA A 51 12.62 -17.01 7.29
CA ALA A 51 13.78 -16.80 8.17
C ALA A 51 14.59 -15.55 7.77
N ALA A 52 14.77 -15.32 6.47
CA ALA A 52 15.38 -14.08 5.99
C ALA A 52 14.54 -12.86 6.38
N GLY A 53 13.23 -12.95 6.23
CA GLY A 53 12.29 -11.90 6.62
C GLY A 53 12.37 -11.57 8.10
N ASP A 54 12.59 -12.57 8.94
CA ASP A 54 12.75 -12.40 10.39
C ASP A 54 13.94 -11.51 10.74
N GLN A 55 15.00 -11.53 9.92
CA GLN A 55 16.14 -10.65 10.12
C GLN A 55 15.78 -9.19 9.81
N MET A 56 14.93 -8.95 8.82
CA MET A 56 14.44 -7.61 8.53
C MET A 56 13.52 -7.09 9.64
N GLU A 57 12.77 -7.97 10.28
CA GLU A 57 11.97 -7.65 11.46
C GLU A 57 12.87 -7.12 12.60
N ASP A 58 13.95 -7.81 12.89
CA ASP A 58 14.90 -7.42 13.94
C ASP A 58 15.58 -6.08 13.61
N ILE A 59 16.00 -5.90 12.35
CA ILE A 59 16.60 -4.64 11.89
C ILE A 59 15.61 -3.49 12.03
N PHE A 60 14.37 -3.69 11.61
CA PHE A 60 13.34 -2.63 11.67
C PHE A 60 13.10 -2.18 13.12
N TRP A 61 13.06 -3.11 14.07
CA TRP A 61 12.96 -2.75 15.49
C TRP A 61 14.09 -1.80 15.92
N MET A 62 15.33 -2.08 15.48
CA MET A 62 16.47 -1.21 15.79
C MET A 62 16.34 0.15 15.11
N GLN A 63 15.81 0.20 13.88
CA GLN A 63 15.60 1.45 13.13
C GLN A 63 14.43 2.27 13.67
N ALA A 64 13.35 1.62 14.09
CA ALA A 64 12.14 2.28 14.56
C ALA A 64 12.22 2.74 16.02
N TYR A 65 12.89 1.97 16.85
CA TYR A 65 12.94 2.23 18.30
C TYR A 65 14.33 2.07 18.90
N GLY A 66 14.92 0.90 18.77
CA GLY A 66 16.17 0.54 19.40
C GLY A 66 16.10 -0.87 19.97
N ASN A 67 16.22 -1.02 21.29
CA ASN A 67 16.24 -2.32 21.95
C ASN A 67 14.80 -2.79 22.23
N ARG A 68 14.30 -3.72 21.40
CA ARG A 68 12.95 -4.31 21.52
C ARG A 68 12.75 -4.97 22.88
N ASP A 69 13.66 -5.84 23.29
CA ASP A 69 13.49 -6.66 24.50
C ASP A 69 13.46 -5.80 25.75
N GLU A 70 14.31 -4.78 25.82
CA GLU A 70 14.31 -3.82 26.92
C GLU A 70 12.98 -3.08 27.03
N LEU A 71 12.42 -2.63 25.90
CA LEU A 71 11.10 -1.97 25.89
C LEU A 71 10.01 -2.92 26.36
N LEU A 72 9.90 -4.11 25.75
CA LEU A 72 8.83 -5.05 26.04
C LEU A 72 8.88 -5.54 27.49
N ASP A 73 10.09 -5.79 28.02
CA ASP A 73 10.28 -6.20 29.41
C ASP A 73 9.89 -5.09 30.40
N SER A 74 10.02 -3.81 30.00
CA SER A 74 9.65 -2.66 30.84
C SER A 74 8.14 -2.44 30.94
N ILE A 75 7.37 -2.97 29.99
CA ILE A 75 5.91 -2.79 29.95
C ILE A 75 5.25 -3.94 30.73
N LYS A 76 4.70 -3.61 31.90
CA LYS A 76 4.11 -4.61 32.80
C LYS A 76 2.71 -5.04 32.38
N ASP A 77 1.92 -4.14 31.80
CA ASP A 77 0.59 -4.44 31.29
C ASP A 77 0.68 -5.30 30.03
N PRO A 78 0.18 -6.55 30.03
CA PRO A 78 0.29 -7.43 28.87
C PRO A 78 -0.40 -6.91 27.62
N ALA A 79 -1.50 -6.19 27.76
CA ALA A 79 -2.21 -5.62 26.61
C ALA A 79 -1.42 -4.48 25.96
N LEU A 80 -0.82 -3.59 26.75
CA LEU A 80 0.04 -2.54 26.23
C LEU A 80 1.32 -3.12 25.62
N ARG A 81 1.82 -4.22 26.18
CA ARG A 81 2.98 -4.93 25.60
C ARG A 81 2.68 -5.48 24.22
N GLU A 82 1.50 -6.10 24.04
CA GLU A 82 1.03 -6.56 22.73
C GLU A 82 0.88 -5.38 21.74
N TYR A 83 0.34 -4.26 22.21
CA TYR A 83 0.19 -3.08 21.38
C TYR A 83 1.54 -2.49 20.97
N ALA A 84 2.55 -2.56 21.83
CA ALA A 84 3.92 -2.15 21.50
C ALA A 84 4.53 -3.05 20.41
N LYS A 85 4.26 -4.35 20.44
CA LYS A 85 4.69 -5.28 19.37
C LYS A 85 4.09 -4.90 18.03
N LEU A 86 2.80 -4.58 18.00
CA LEU A 86 2.07 -4.18 16.80
C LEU A 86 2.66 -2.90 16.20
N ASN A 87 3.06 -1.96 17.06
CA ASN A 87 3.53 -0.64 16.66
C ASN A 87 5.06 -0.53 16.52
N TYR A 88 5.81 -1.58 16.84
CA TYR A 88 7.28 -1.55 16.86
C TYR A 88 7.84 -0.41 17.71
N GLY A 89 7.19 -0.16 18.83
CA GLY A 89 7.56 0.91 19.74
C GLY A 89 6.40 1.34 20.62
N PRO A 90 6.60 2.36 21.46
CA PRO A 90 5.60 2.81 22.43
C PRO A 90 4.64 3.88 21.89
N TRP A 91 4.60 4.10 20.59
CA TRP A 91 3.80 5.16 19.95
C TRP A 91 2.72 4.55 19.05
N ASP A 92 1.52 5.09 19.13
CA ASP A 92 0.36 4.63 18.38
C ASP A 92 0.41 5.14 16.94
N ARG A 93 0.87 4.32 16.01
CA ARG A 93 1.06 4.68 14.60
C ARG A 93 -0.22 5.10 13.89
N ILE A 94 -1.35 4.55 14.30
CA ILE A 94 -2.65 4.93 13.74
C ILE A 94 -3.37 6.00 14.56
N GLY A 95 -2.79 6.42 15.66
CA GLY A 95 -3.32 7.45 16.57
C GLY A 95 -2.41 8.66 16.69
N GLY A 96 -1.77 9.09 15.60
CA GLY A 96 -0.93 10.30 15.60
C GLY A 96 0.38 10.15 16.35
N ASN A 97 0.89 8.94 16.50
CA ASN A 97 2.13 8.63 17.24
C ASN A 97 2.08 9.04 18.71
N ILE A 98 0.89 9.09 19.31
CA ILE A 98 0.75 9.35 20.73
C ILE A 98 1.36 8.20 21.52
N SER A 99 2.17 8.52 22.54
CA SER A 99 2.73 7.52 23.43
C SER A 99 1.63 6.85 24.27
N PHE A 100 1.65 5.54 24.37
CA PHE A 100 0.77 4.77 25.25
C PHE A 100 1.52 4.07 26.40
N VAL A 101 2.80 4.39 26.55
CA VAL A 101 3.64 3.86 27.63
C VAL A 101 4.06 5.02 28.52
N GLU A 102 3.78 4.90 29.82
CA GLU A 102 4.11 5.94 30.79
C GLU A 102 5.61 6.21 30.84
N GLY A 103 5.99 7.49 30.92
CA GLY A 103 7.39 7.89 31.02
C GLY A 103 8.13 7.97 29.70
N VAL A 104 7.49 7.66 28.60
CA VAL A 104 8.07 7.77 27.25
C VAL A 104 7.68 9.11 26.65
N GLY A 105 8.64 9.82 26.08
CA GLY A 105 8.42 11.09 25.39
C GLY A 105 7.84 10.90 23.99
N ASP A 106 7.80 11.98 23.22
CA ASP A 106 7.31 11.98 21.84
C ASP A 106 8.21 11.13 20.93
N LYS A 107 7.60 10.57 19.88
CA LYS A 107 8.35 9.84 18.87
C LYS A 107 9.30 10.80 18.16
N PRO A 108 10.62 10.49 18.12
CA PRO A 108 11.55 11.28 17.33
C PRO A 108 11.15 11.27 15.85
N GLU A 109 11.19 12.41 15.16
CA GLU A 109 10.88 12.50 13.74
C GLU A 109 11.79 11.59 12.90
N GLY A 110 13.06 11.47 13.29
CA GLY A 110 14.04 10.60 12.62
C GLY A 110 14.05 9.15 13.14
N SER A 111 13.08 8.75 13.93
CA SER A 111 13.01 7.40 14.54
C SER A 111 14.33 7.03 15.20
N GLY A 112 14.83 5.82 14.98
CA GLY A 112 16.12 5.35 15.46
C GLY A 112 17.26 5.50 14.46
N PHE A 113 17.03 6.12 13.31
CA PHE A 113 18.05 6.30 12.26
C PHE A 113 19.12 7.32 12.61
N TYR A 114 18.83 8.25 13.52
CA TYR A 114 19.68 9.37 13.91
C TYR A 114 19.80 9.42 15.43
N PRO A 115 20.83 10.09 15.97
CA PRO A 115 20.85 10.40 17.40
C PRO A 115 19.60 11.21 17.78
N LYS A 116 19.00 10.91 18.93
CA LYS A 116 17.75 11.55 19.37
C LYS A 116 17.87 13.06 19.55
N ASP A 117 19.06 13.55 19.85
CA ASP A 117 19.35 14.96 20.14
C ASP A 117 19.85 15.74 18.91
N VAL A 118 19.91 15.12 17.72
CA VAL A 118 20.37 15.81 16.51
C VAL A 118 19.38 16.88 16.08
N SER A 119 19.90 18.09 15.82
CA SER A 119 19.12 19.15 15.18
C SER A 119 19.29 19.09 13.66
N LYS A 120 18.33 19.67 12.92
CA LYS A 120 18.42 19.78 11.46
C LYS A 120 19.65 20.57 11.05
N GLU A 121 19.93 21.67 11.75
CA GLU A 121 21.07 22.54 11.49
C GLU A 121 22.40 21.80 11.68
N GLU A 122 22.54 21.06 12.76
CA GLU A 122 23.73 20.24 13.02
C GLU A 122 23.92 19.19 11.93
N PHE A 123 22.85 18.49 11.59
CA PHE A 123 22.91 17.45 10.57
C PHE A 123 23.29 18.03 9.21
N GLU A 124 22.67 19.12 8.78
CA GLU A 124 22.95 19.74 7.49
C GLU A 124 24.40 20.24 7.39
N ALA A 125 24.92 20.83 8.47
CA ALA A 125 26.31 21.27 8.53
C ALA A 125 27.28 20.10 8.43
N ALA A 126 27.01 19.00 9.15
CA ALA A 126 27.83 17.79 9.09
C ALA A 126 27.75 17.11 7.73
N ALA A 127 26.57 17.05 7.12
CA ALA A 127 26.34 16.42 5.83
C ALA A 127 26.99 17.19 4.68
N ALA A 128 27.18 18.50 4.80
CA ALA A 128 27.91 19.29 3.83
C ALA A 128 29.38 18.87 3.73
N VAL A 129 29.95 18.40 4.86
CA VAL A 129 31.33 17.91 4.94
C VAL A 129 31.40 16.42 4.62
N ASN A 130 30.41 15.64 5.09
CA ASN A 130 30.34 14.19 4.89
C ASN A 130 28.99 13.82 4.24
N PRO A 131 28.91 13.77 2.90
CA PRO A 131 27.66 13.43 2.19
C PRO A 131 27.11 12.05 2.51
N ASP A 132 27.92 11.11 3.00
CA ASP A 132 27.48 9.76 3.38
C ASP A 132 26.43 9.77 4.48
N LEU A 133 26.36 10.84 5.28
CA LEU A 133 25.33 11.01 6.29
C LEU A 133 23.92 11.05 5.69
N LYS A 134 23.77 11.50 4.44
CA LYS A 134 22.51 11.51 3.70
C LYS A 134 22.23 10.18 2.99
N GLY A 135 23.12 9.21 3.11
CA GLY A 135 22.98 7.93 2.43
C GLY A 135 21.69 7.22 2.80
N LEU A 136 21.05 6.62 1.80
CA LEU A 136 19.77 5.89 1.92
C LEU A 136 19.94 4.66 2.84
N TYR A 137 21.12 4.07 2.86
CA TYR A 137 21.43 2.82 3.55
C TYR A 137 22.49 3.00 4.64
N THR A 138 22.41 4.10 5.36
CA THR A 138 23.31 4.35 6.50
C THR A 138 22.54 4.77 7.74
N MET A 139 23.00 4.27 8.90
CA MET A 139 22.61 4.80 10.21
C MET A 139 23.51 5.98 10.55
N VAL A 140 23.01 6.96 11.26
CA VAL A 140 23.78 8.09 11.75
C VAL A 140 23.98 7.94 13.26
N VAL A 141 25.23 7.94 13.70
CA VAL A 141 25.58 7.81 15.11
C VAL A 141 26.54 8.92 15.52
N ARG A 142 26.73 9.11 16.84
CA ARG A 142 27.76 9.98 17.37
C ARG A 142 29.01 9.19 17.73
N ASP A 143 30.15 9.73 17.34
CA ASP A 143 31.44 9.24 17.83
C ASP A 143 31.69 9.75 19.25
N ALA A 144 32.80 9.28 19.86
CA ALA A 144 33.22 9.68 21.22
C ALA A 144 33.43 11.19 21.36
N ASP A 145 33.78 11.88 20.27
CA ASP A 145 33.94 13.35 20.22
C ASP A 145 32.65 14.10 19.85
N GLU A 146 31.50 13.40 19.88
CA GLU A 146 30.17 13.94 19.55
C GLU A 146 29.95 14.26 18.06
N THR A 147 30.92 13.99 17.17
CA THR A 147 30.71 14.19 15.74
C THR A 147 29.81 13.10 15.15
N LEU A 148 29.05 13.48 14.12
CA LEU A 148 28.15 12.55 13.42
C LEU A 148 28.95 11.67 12.46
N ARG A 149 28.64 10.37 12.47
CA ARG A 149 29.26 9.38 11.59
C ARG A 149 28.18 8.51 10.94
N ALA A 150 28.39 8.19 9.65
CA ALA A 150 27.52 7.28 8.91
C ALA A 150 28.05 5.85 9.02
N ILE A 151 27.18 4.90 9.38
CA ILE A 151 27.50 3.47 9.40
C ILE A 151 26.63 2.79 8.35
N PRO A 152 27.20 2.18 7.30
CA PRO A 152 26.41 1.44 6.31
C PRO A 152 25.60 0.33 6.97
N TYR A 153 24.42 0.06 6.44
CA TYR A 153 23.52 -0.97 7.01
C TYR A 153 24.18 -2.35 7.06
N HIS A 154 25.00 -2.71 6.07
CA HIS A 154 25.70 -4.01 6.08
C HIS A 154 26.73 -4.14 7.20
N GLU A 155 27.17 -3.01 7.78
CA GLU A 155 28.03 -3.01 8.98
C GLU A 155 27.19 -2.85 10.26
N ALA A 156 26.24 -1.90 10.26
CA ALA A 156 25.40 -1.64 11.43
C ALA A 156 24.57 -2.86 11.84
N PHE A 157 24.14 -3.66 10.87
CA PHE A 157 23.30 -4.85 11.05
C PHE A 157 23.98 -6.10 10.49
N ALA A 158 25.30 -6.19 10.64
CA ALA A 158 26.11 -7.23 10.00
C ALA A 158 25.63 -8.65 10.28
N ALA A 159 25.27 -8.97 11.53
CA ALA A 159 24.82 -10.31 11.89
C ALA A 159 23.49 -10.67 11.22
N GLN A 160 22.54 -9.76 11.25
CA GLN A 160 21.23 -9.96 10.63
C GLN A 160 21.33 -10.04 9.11
N MET A 161 22.13 -9.18 8.49
CA MET A 161 22.33 -9.19 7.05
C MET A 161 23.01 -10.48 6.58
N GLN A 162 23.98 -10.99 7.34
CA GLN A 162 24.65 -12.26 7.01
C GLN A 162 23.66 -13.42 7.08
N THR A 163 22.88 -13.51 8.15
CA THR A 163 21.88 -14.58 8.30
C THR A 163 20.85 -14.51 7.18
N ALA A 164 20.34 -13.32 6.87
CA ALA A 164 19.37 -13.14 5.78
C ALA A 164 19.98 -13.55 4.43
N ALA A 165 21.23 -13.15 4.16
CA ALA A 165 21.92 -13.51 2.92
C ALA A 165 22.11 -15.04 2.81
N ASP A 166 22.48 -15.70 3.89
CA ASP A 166 22.65 -17.16 3.91
C ASP A 166 21.32 -17.87 3.61
N GLU A 167 20.21 -17.39 4.18
CA GLU A 167 18.88 -17.94 3.93
C GLU A 167 18.41 -17.70 2.49
N LEU A 168 18.68 -16.52 1.93
CA LEU A 168 18.34 -16.25 0.53
C LEU A 168 19.15 -17.15 -0.42
N ARG A 169 20.41 -17.43 -0.11
CA ARG A 169 21.24 -18.35 -0.90
C ARG A 169 20.73 -19.78 -0.83
N ALA A 170 20.31 -20.23 0.36
CA ALA A 170 19.69 -21.55 0.53
C ALA A 170 18.40 -21.65 -0.29
N ALA A 171 17.57 -20.62 -0.27
CA ALA A 171 16.37 -20.56 -1.10
C ALA A 171 16.72 -20.57 -2.60
N ALA A 172 17.76 -19.85 -3.01
CA ALA A 172 18.21 -19.80 -4.40
C ALA A 172 18.57 -21.19 -4.94
N GLU A 173 19.22 -22.03 -4.12
CA GLU A 173 19.55 -23.40 -4.51
C GLU A 173 18.32 -24.26 -4.81
N LEU A 174 17.20 -23.96 -4.18
CA LEU A 174 15.92 -24.67 -4.36
C LEU A 174 15.06 -24.08 -5.47
N ALA A 175 15.37 -22.88 -5.98
CA ALA A 175 14.56 -22.19 -6.96
C ALA A 175 14.61 -22.92 -8.31
N ASP A 176 13.42 -23.27 -8.82
CA ASP A 176 13.27 -23.89 -10.15
C ASP A 176 13.34 -22.84 -11.26
N ASP A 177 12.85 -21.64 -10.98
CA ASP A 177 12.88 -20.53 -11.95
C ASP A 177 14.25 -19.85 -11.99
N PRO A 178 14.92 -19.82 -13.17
CA PRO A 178 16.25 -19.22 -13.26
C PRO A 178 16.30 -17.74 -12.89
N GLY A 179 15.26 -16.99 -13.21
CA GLY A 179 15.17 -15.57 -12.86
C GLY A 179 15.10 -15.36 -11.36
N LEU A 180 14.30 -16.16 -10.67
CA LEU A 180 14.19 -16.12 -9.21
C LEU A 180 15.51 -16.51 -8.55
N LYS A 181 16.14 -17.55 -9.03
CA LYS A 181 17.46 -17.98 -8.52
C LYS A 181 18.49 -16.87 -8.66
N ASN A 182 18.54 -16.21 -9.81
CA ASN A 182 19.47 -15.10 -10.06
C ASN A 182 19.18 -13.92 -9.13
N TYR A 183 17.90 -13.53 -9.01
CA TYR A 183 17.52 -12.43 -8.12
C TYR A 183 17.90 -12.72 -6.66
N LEU A 184 17.55 -13.90 -6.14
CA LEU A 184 17.85 -14.26 -4.75
C LEU A 184 19.35 -14.23 -4.47
N SER A 185 20.18 -14.71 -5.41
CA SER A 185 21.64 -14.69 -5.27
C SER A 185 22.18 -13.26 -5.25
N LEU A 186 21.72 -12.40 -6.17
CA LEU A 186 22.14 -11.01 -6.23
C LEU A 186 21.62 -10.20 -5.03
N ARG A 187 20.39 -10.50 -4.56
CA ARG A 187 19.84 -9.83 -3.39
C ARG A 187 20.59 -10.19 -2.10
N ALA A 188 21.04 -11.45 -1.98
CA ALA A 188 21.92 -11.87 -0.90
C ALA A 188 23.22 -11.06 -0.88
N ASP A 189 23.85 -10.89 -2.03
CA ASP A 189 25.06 -10.06 -2.17
C ASP A 189 24.77 -8.60 -1.79
N ALA A 190 23.63 -8.06 -2.23
CA ALA A 190 23.21 -6.68 -1.95
C ALA A 190 23.07 -6.41 -0.45
N LEU A 191 22.52 -7.36 0.30
CA LEU A 191 22.39 -7.23 1.76
C LEU A 191 23.77 -7.09 2.44
N LEU A 192 24.81 -7.67 1.86
CA LEU A 192 26.17 -7.65 2.41
C LEU A 192 27.01 -6.46 1.95
N THR A 193 26.54 -5.72 0.94
CA THR A 193 27.28 -4.59 0.35
C THR A 193 26.57 -3.26 0.44
N SER A 194 25.27 -3.26 0.70
CA SER A 194 24.37 -2.10 0.59
C SER A 194 24.26 -1.51 -0.82
N ASP A 195 24.61 -2.29 -1.84
CA ASP A 195 24.42 -1.94 -3.25
C ASP A 195 23.30 -2.82 -3.82
N TYR A 196 22.12 -2.23 -4.02
CA TYR A 196 20.90 -2.94 -4.39
C TYR A 196 20.56 -2.87 -5.87
N ARG A 197 21.28 -2.08 -6.66
CA ARG A 197 20.90 -1.82 -8.06
C ARG A 197 20.88 -3.07 -8.93
N ALA A 198 21.93 -3.90 -8.85
CA ALA A 198 21.99 -5.14 -9.62
C ALA A 198 20.84 -6.09 -9.30
N SER A 199 20.49 -6.22 -8.01
CA SER A 199 19.38 -7.07 -7.59
C SER A 199 18.03 -6.48 -7.97
N ASP A 200 17.87 -5.15 -7.94
CA ASP A 200 16.65 -4.49 -8.41
C ASP A 200 16.45 -4.69 -9.93
N MET A 201 17.52 -4.62 -10.71
CA MET A 201 17.48 -4.92 -12.14
C MET A 201 17.04 -6.36 -12.41
N ALA A 202 17.64 -7.31 -11.68
CA ALA A 202 17.28 -8.73 -11.78
C ALA A 202 15.83 -8.99 -11.36
N TRP A 203 15.35 -8.28 -10.34
CA TRP A 203 13.96 -8.37 -9.90
C TRP A 203 13.01 -7.95 -11.02
N MET A 204 13.31 -6.86 -11.72
CA MET A 204 12.52 -6.38 -12.86
C MET A 204 12.57 -7.34 -14.06
N ASP A 205 13.63 -8.12 -14.20
CA ASP A 205 13.76 -9.09 -15.29
C ASP A 205 12.98 -10.40 -15.05
N MET A 206 12.62 -10.70 -13.80
CA MET A 206 11.81 -11.88 -13.49
C MET A 206 10.39 -11.73 -14.06
N LYS A 207 9.91 -12.76 -14.75
CA LYS A 207 8.54 -12.74 -15.34
C LYS A 207 7.74 -14.01 -15.02
N ASP A 208 8.41 -15.14 -14.88
CA ASP A 208 7.75 -16.44 -14.78
C ASP A 208 7.78 -17.04 -13.37
N ASN A 209 8.31 -16.31 -12.41
CA ASN A 209 8.41 -16.75 -11.03
C ASN A 209 7.03 -16.86 -10.37
N ARG A 210 6.81 -17.96 -9.65
CA ARG A 210 5.59 -18.18 -8.86
C ARG A 210 5.71 -17.61 -7.45
N ILE A 211 6.92 -17.67 -6.89
CA ILE A 211 7.23 -17.04 -5.61
C ILE A 211 7.85 -15.68 -5.88
N GLU A 212 7.42 -14.70 -5.12
CA GLU A 212 7.96 -13.35 -5.13
C GLU A 212 8.45 -13.01 -3.73
N VAL A 213 9.61 -12.38 -3.63
CA VAL A 213 10.08 -11.85 -2.35
C VAL A 213 10.58 -10.42 -2.54
N VAL A 214 10.07 -9.53 -1.70
CA VAL A 214 10.54 -8.16 -1.57
C VAL A 214 11.23 -8.10 -0.22
N ILE A 215 12.52 -7.85 -0.19
CA ILE A 215 13.31 -7.91 1.05
C ILE A 215 14.45 -6.88 1.03
N GLY A 216 14.62 -6.21 2.14
CA GLY A 216 15.71 -5.26 2.35
C GLY A 216 15.22 -3.92 2.87
N PRO A 217 16.08 -2.88 2.81
CA PRO A 217 15.69 -1.50 3.10
C PRO A 217 14.98 -0.93 1.87
N ILE A 218 13.72 -0.55 2.01
CA ILE A 218 12.84 -0.25 0.87
C ILE A 218 12.27 1.17 0.93
N GLU A 219 11.39 1.47 1.90
CA GLU A 219 10.64 2.73 1.96
C GLU A 219 11.25 3.69 2.97
N THR A 220 11.05 5.00 2.75
CA THR A 220 11.66 6.05 3.57
C THR A 220 10.68 6.78 4.49
N TYR A 221 9.45 6.30 4.60
CA TYR A 221 8.41 7.00 5.38
C TYR A 221 8.66 6.99 6.89
N GLU A 222 9.36 5.98 7.41
CA GLU A 222 9.69 5.92 8.84
C GLU A 222 10.61 7.07 9.25
N ASP A 223 11.46 7.55 8.35
CA ASP A 223 12.28 8.75 8.56
C ASP A 223 11.45 10.01 8.23
N ALA A 224 10.70 10.48 9.22
CA ALA A 224 9.91 11.70 9.08
C ALA A 224 10.76 12.99 9.25
N LEU A 225 12.04 12.86 9.61
CA LEU A 225 12.94 14.00 9.76
C LEU A 225 13.37 14.56 8.41
N PHE A 226 13.88 13.69 7.52
CA PHE A 226 14.34 14.08 6.19
C PHE A 226 13.83 13.18 5.06
N GLY A 227 13.41 11.96 5.36
CA GLY A 227 13.06 10.97 4.35
C GLY A 227 14.27 10.38 3.63
N TYR A 228 15.44 10.41 4.23
CA TYR A 228 16.67 9.89 3.62
C TYR A 228 16.88 8.39 3.85
N LYS A 229 16.38 7.85 4.96
CA LYS A 229 16.74 6.51 5.42
C LYS A 229 15.69 5.48 5.05
N ALA A 230 16.11 4.42 4.35
CA ALA A 230 15.24 3.30 4.01
C ALA A 230 15.09 2.35 5.19
N ALA A 231 13.86 1.93 5.47
CA ALA A 231 13.53 1.00 6.54
C ALA A 231 13.48 -0.44 6.02
N ALA A 232 13.89 -1.38 6.87
CA ALA A 232 13.90 -2.80 6.54
C ALA A 232 12.48 -3.38 6.52
N GLU A 233 12.18 -4.19 5.49
CA GLU A 233 10.92 -4.92 5.39
C GLU A 233 11.06 -6.18 4.55
N THR A 234 10.07 -7.04 4.65
CA THR A 234 9.95 -8.22 3.81
C THR A 234 8.49 -8.52 3.50
N PHE A 235 8.25 -8.87 2.23
CA PHE A 235 7.04 -9.55 1.80
C PHE A 235 7.44 -10.89 1.18
N VAL A 236 6.80 -11.98 1.57
CA VAL A 236 6.89 -13.26 0.86
C VAL A 236 5.53 -13.51 0.22
N LEU A 237 5.51 -13.69 -1.10
CA LEU A 237 4.29 -13.67 -1.90
C LEU A 237 4.24 -14.87 -2.84
N VAL A 238 3.03 -15.27 -3.21
CA VAL A 238 2.77 -16.28 -4.25
C VAL A 238 1.93 -15.64 -5.35
N LYS A 239 2.40 -15.73 -6.60
CA LYS A 239 1.74 -15.09 -7.74
C LYS A 239 0.43 -15.81 -8.09
N ASP A 240 -0.62 -15.04 -8.35
CA ASP A 240 -1.87 -15.53 -8.92
C ASP A 240 -1.76 -15.57 -10.45
N MET A 241 -1.49 -16.75 -11.00
CA MET A 241 -1.24 -16.91 -12.43
C MET A 241 -2.50 -16.65 -13.26
N SER A 242 -3.68 -16.95 -12.74
CA SER A 242 -4.96 -16.70 -13.41
C SER A 242 -5.17 -15.20 -13.65
N TRP A 243 -4.92 -14.38 -12.64
CA TRP A 243 -5.00 -12.92 -12.79
C TRP A 243 -3.94 -12.37 -13.74
N SER A 244 -2.74 -12.93 -13.73
CA SER A 244 -1.67 -12.52 -14.64
C SER A 244 -2.08 -12.70 -16.11
N GLU A 245 -2.72 -13.81 -16.45
CA GLU A 245 -3.26 -14.06 -17.79
C GLU A 245 -4.38 -13.09 -18.17
N ARG A 246 -5.31 -12.85 -17.24
CA ARG A 246 -6.42 -11.91 -17.44
C ARG A 246 -5.91 -10.49 -17.69
N LEU A 247 -4.94 -10.03 -16.89
CA LEU A 247 -4.35 -8.70 -17.03
C LEU A 247 -3.65 -8.52 -18.37
N SER A 248 -2.96 -9.55 -18.84
CA SER A 248 -2.34 -9.54 -20.18
C SER A 248 -3.40 -9.36 -21.28
N ARG A 249 -4.54 -10.04 -21.17
CA ARG A 249 -5.67 -9.88 -22.10
C ARG A 249 -6.23 -8.47 -22.06
N TYR A 250 -6.49 -7.92 -20.86
CA TYR A 250 -7.04 -6.58 -20.72
C TYR A 250 -6.08 -5.51 -21.25
N ALA A 251 -4.79 -5.67 -21.02
CA ALA A 251 -3.77 -4.76 -21.57
C ALA A 251 -3.81 -4.73 -23.11
N SER A 252 -4.06 -5.87 -23.76
CA SER A 252 -4.19 -5.93 -25.22
C SER A 252 -5.42 -5.19 -25.76
N LEU A 253 -6.42 -4.92 -24.90
CA LEU A 253 -7.65 -4.21 -25.26
C LEU A 253 -7.58 -2.71 -24.98
N LEU A 254 -6.49 -2.21 -24.41
CA LEU A 254 -6.34 -0.78 -24.09
C LEU A 254 -6.56 0.14 -25.31
N PRO A 255 -6.07 -0.14 -26.52
CA PRO A 255 -6.34 0.71 -27.68
C PRO A 255 -7.85 0.87 -27.96
N MET A 256 -8.61 -0.22 -27.89
CA MET A 256 -10.08 -0.18 -28.06
C MET A 256 -10.76 0.64 -26.96
N LEU A 257 -10.31 0.44 -25.72
CA LEU A 257 -10.85 1.17 -24.56
C LEU A 257 -10.54 2.66 -24.63
N GLN A 258 -9.35 3.03 -25.09
CA GLN A 258 -8.97 4.44 -25.29
C GLN A 258 -9.86 5.10 -26.35
N GLU A 259 -10.07 4.44 -27.47
CA GLU A 259 -10.90 4.94 -28.56
C GLU A 259 -12.35 5.15 -28.13
N GLY A 260 -12.86 4.31 -27.23
CA GLY A 260 -14.23 4.37 -26.73
C GLY A 260 -14.46 5.32 -25.56
N LEU A 261 -13.46 6.06 -25.10
CA LEU A 261 -13.62 6.99 -23.98
C LEU A 261 -14.73 8.03 -24.27
N PRO A 262 -15.59 8.34 -23.29
CA PRO A 262 -16.71 9.26 -23.47
C PRO A 262 -16.28 10.73 -23.42
N VAL A 263 -15.39 11.11 -24.32
CA VAL A 263 -14.80 12.44 -24.43
C VAL A 263 -14.69 12.83 -25.90
N PRO A 264 -14.53 14.14 -26.22
CA PRO A 264 -14.23 14.54 -27.60
C PRO A 264 -12.94 13.89 -28.10
N ASP A 265 -12.87 13.61 -29.42
CA ASP A 265 -11.79 12.87 -30.05
C ASP A 265 -10.41 13.42 -29.72
N GLU A 266 -10.26 14.73 -29.61
CA GLU A 266 -8.98 15.39 -29.32
C GLU A 266 -8.37 14.98 -27.97
N TYR A 267 -9.21 14.54 -27.02
CA TYR A 267 -8.76 14.13 -25.67
C TYR A 267 -8.44 12.62 -25.55
N LYS A 268 -8.47 11.88 -26.65
CA LYS A 268 -8.20 10.43 -26.63
C LYS A 268 -7.30 9.95 -27.77
N GLN A 269 -6.44 10.85 -28.27
CA GLN A 269 -5.53 10.54 -29.37
C GLN A 269 -4.22 9.88 -28.95
N GLU A 270 -3.85 9.97 -27.69
CA GLU A 270 -2.62 9.34 -27.21
C GLU A 270 -2.74 7.82 -27.22
N LYS A 271 -1.60 7.16 -27.45
CA LYS A 271 -1.53 5.71 -27.33
C LYS A 271 -1.56 5.32 -25.86
N PRO A 272 -2.36 4.32 -25.47
CA PRO A 272 -2.36 3.83 -24.09
C PRO A 272 -0.97 3.38 -23.65
N GLY A 273 -0.60 3.76 -22.43
CA GLY A 273 0.67 3.36 -21.82
C GLY A 273 0.58 1.94 -21.25
N THR A 274 1.66 1.17 -21.38
CA THR A 274 1.79 -0.17 -20.83
C THR A 274 3.05 -0.31 -19.97
N ASP A 275 3.50 0.79 -19.38
CA ASP A 275 4.83 0.90 -18.76
C ASP A 275 4.93 0.16 -17.42
N SER A 276 3.82 -0.28 -16.87
CA SER A 276 3.76 -0.92 -15.56
C SER A 276 3.49 -2.41 -15.69
N ASP A 277 4.36 -3.21 -15.06
CA ASP A 277 4.17 -4.65 -14.89
C ASP A 277 3.26 -4.86 -13.67
N LEU A 278 2.02 -5.26 -13.91
CA LEU A 278 1.00 -5.45 -12.88
C LEU A 278 0.68 -6.93 -12.71
N ASN A 279 0.72 -7.41 -11.48
CA ASN A 279 0.30 -8.77 -11.13
C ASN A 279 -0.44 -8.79 -9.79
N ALA A 280 -1.22 -9.85 -9.59
CA ALA A 280 -1.89 -10.16 -8.34
C ALA A 280 -1.12 -11.25 -7.60
N TYR A 281 -1.07 -11.14 -6.29
CA TYR A 281 -0.36 -12.07 -5.41
C TYR A 281 -1.19 -12.37 -4.18
N ASP A 282 -0.94 -13.55 -3.58
CA ASP A 282 -1.30 -13.80 -2.20
C ASP A 282 -0.06 -13.64 -1.33
N ALA A 283 -0.18 -12.89 -0.25
CA ALA A 283 0.89 -12.73 0.72
C ALA A 283 0.89 -13.89 1.71
N ILE A 284 2.07 -14.33 2.12
CA ILE A 284 2.20 -15.36 3.14
C ILE A 284 2.99 -14.88 4.34
N TYR A 285 3.77 -13.80 4.21
CA TYR A 285 4.55 -13.27 5.32
C TYR A 285 4.87 -11.79 5.13
N TYR A 286 4.66 -11.02 6.21
CA TYR A 286 5.03 -9.61 6.33
C TYR A 286 6.02 -9.46 7.47
N ALA A 287 7.07 -8.68 7.29
CA ALA A 287 8.02 -8.37 8.35
C ALA A 287 8.53 -6.94 8.25
N GLY A 288 8.86 -6.35 9.39
CA GLY A 288 9.42 -5.00 9.46
C GLY A 288 8.42 -3.90 9.14
N ASP A 289 8.86 -2.89 8.42
CA ASP A 289 8.10 -1.66 8.15
C ASP A 289 6.69 -1.92 7.61
N THR A 290 6.56 -2.85 6.68
CA THR A 290 5.25 -3.18 6.09
C THR A 290 4.27 -3.81 7.08
N ASN A 291 4.76 -4.38 8.18
CA ASN A 291 3.94 -4.99 9.22
C ASN A 291 3.61 -4.02 10.36
N ALA A 292 4.18 -2.84 10.37
CA ALA A 292 4.02 -1.86 11.45
C ALA A 292 2.69 -1.10 11.31
N GLY A 293 1.85 -1.16 12.34
CA GLY A 293 0.56 -0.46 12.34
C GLY A 293 -0.34 -0.92 11.20
N SER A 294 -0.67 -0.03 10.27
CA SER A 294 -1.50 -0.35 9.09
C SER A 294 -0.78 -1.30 8.14
N LYS A 295 -1.53 -2.29 7.64
CA LYS A 295 -0.96 -3.29 6.73
C LYS A 295 -1.04 -2.84 5.28
N THR A 296 0.07 -2.95 4.57
CA THR A 296 0.19 -2.65 3.15
C THR A 296 -0.55 -3.70 2.32
N ILE A 297 -1.33 -3.26 1.34
CA ILE A 297 -2.08 -4.16 0.43
C ILE A 297 -1.65 -4.03 -1.03
N ALA A 298 -0.75 -3.09 -1.32
CA ALA A 298 -0.25 -2.84 -2.67
C ALA A 298 1.20 -2.37 -2.61
N ILE A 299 1.99 -2.76 -3.59
CA ILE A 299 3.41 -2.43 -3.67
C ILE A 299 3.70 -1.84 -5.06
N ASN A 300 4.50 -0.80 -5.11
CA ASN A 300 4.99 -0.20 -6.37
C ASN A 300 6.50 0.02 -6.24
N LEU A 301 7.30 -0.77 -6.94
CA LEU A 301 8.75 -0.79 -6.85
C LEU A 301 9.37 -1.02 -8.24
N PRO A 302 10.66 -0.76 -8.45
CA PRO A 302 11.65 -0.28 -7.48
C PRO A 302 11.56 1.22 -7.24
N ASN A 303 12.24 1.71 -6.19
CA ASN A 303 12.34 3.14 -5.89
C ASN A 303 13.57 3.79 -6.56
N ASP A 304 14.52 3.01 -7.03
CA ASP A 304 15.72 3.49 -7.74
C ASP A 304 15.33 4.09 -9.10
N GLU A 305 15.53 5.39 -9.26
CA GLU A 305 15.14 6.12 -10.48
C GLU A 305 15.83 5.58 -11.73
N GLN A 306 17.08 5.14 -11.64
CA GLN A 306 17.80 4.59 -12.78
C GLN A 306 17.21 3.25 -13.21
N VAL A 307 16.83 2.41 -12.27
CA VAL A 307 16.15 1.14 -12.56
C VAL A 307 14.79 1.41 -13.20
N GLN A 308 14.06 2.41 -12.70
CA GLN A 308 12.78 2.81 -13.29
C GLN A 308 12.94 3.27 -14.74
N LEU A 309 13.98 4.04 -15.04
CA LEU A 309 14.25 4.53 -16.41
C LEU A 309 14.59 3.39 -17.37
N GLU A 310 15.35 2.40 -16.92
CA GLU A 310 15.81 1.30 -17.77
C GLU A 310 14.82 0.15 -17.87
N LYS A 311 14.08 -0.15 -16.78
CA LYS A 311 13.25 -1.36 -16.64
C LYS A 311 11.77 -1.06 -16.35
N GLY A 312 11.42 0.18 -16.04
CA GLY A 312 10.07 0.55 -15.62
C GLY A 312 9.81 0.25 -14.15
N THR A 313 8.54 0.08 -13.82
CA THR A 313 8.08 -0.23 -12.45
C THR A 313 7.24 -1.50 -12.45
N ARG A 314 7.11 -2.09 -11.26
CA ARG A 314 6.25 -3.25 -11.02
C ARG A 314 5.25 -2.91 -9.93
N ARG A 315 3.98 -3.19 -10.20
CA ARG A 315 2.89 -3.02 -9.25
C ARG A 315 2.38 -4.39 -8.83
N LEU A 316 2.31 -4.61 -7.52
CA LEU A 316 1.87 -5.86 -6.92
C LEU A 316 0.63 -5.58 -6.09
N GLN A 317 -0.47 -6.27 -6.39
CA GLN A 317 -1.70 -6.19 -5.61
C GLN A 317 -1.82 -7.44 -4.75
N LEU A 318 -1.96 -7.27 -3.45
CA LEU A 318 -1.95 -8.36 -2.47
C LEU A 318 -3.38 -8.81 -2.19
N LYS A 319 -3.83 -9.79 -2.93
CA LYS A 319 -5.25 -10.19 -3.00
C LYS A 319 -5.80 -10.66 -1.66
N ASN A 320 -5.11 -11.56 -0.96
CA ASN A 320 -5.60 -12.07 0.33
C ASN A 320 -5.52 -11.03 1.45
N ALA A 321 -4.57 -10.11 1.40
CA ALA A 321 -4.52 -8.96 2.32
C ALA A 321 -5.71 -8.01 2.05
N MET A 322 -6.06 -7.82 0.78
CA MET A 322 -7.26 -7.06 0.41
C MET A 322 -8.53 -7.77 0.88
N GLN A 323 -8.58 -9.10 0.78
CA GLN A 323 -9.69 -9.91 1.30
C GLN A 323 -9.89 -9.64 2.79
N ALA A 324 -8.80 -9.55 3.55
CA ALA A 324 -8.86 -9.26 4.97
C ALA A 324 -9.53 -7.90 5.25
N LYS A 325 -9.10 -6.86 4.55
CA LYS A 325 -9.69 -5.51 4.70
C LYS A 325 -11.14 -5.48 4.21
N PHE A 326 -11.45 -6.22 3.17
CA PHE A 326 -12.82 -6.36 2.70
C PHE A 326 -13.71 -7.00 3.76
N ASP A 327 -13.35 -8.19 4.25
CA ASP A 327 -14.17 -8.95 5.18
C ASP A 327 -14.36 -8.24 6.53
N LYS A 328 -13.28 -7.63 7.04
CA LYS A 328 -13.25 -7.12 8.42
C LYS A 328 -13.61 -5.64 8.52
N ILE A 329 -13.49 -4.88 7.44
CA ILE A 329 -13.71 -3.43 7.45
C ILE A 329 -14.79 -3.02 6.46
N LEU A 330 -14.65 -3.35 5.18
CA LEU A 330 -15.59 -2.87 4.15
C LEU A 330 -16.98 -3.46 4.31
N VAL A 331 -17.10 -4.77 4.58
CA VAL A 331 -18.39 -5.43 4.79
C VAL A 331 -19.12 -4.84 6.00
N PRO A 332 -18.50 -4.68 7.19
CA PRO A 332 -19.15 -4.00 8.30
C PRO A 332 -19.55 -2.55 8.00
N ILE A 333 -18.72 -1.79 7.30
CA ILE A 333 -19.08 -0.42 6.86
C ILE A 333 -20.32 -0.47 5.98
N SER A 334 -20.36 -1.38 5.01
CA SER A 334 -21.49 -1.54 4.10
C SER A 334 -22.79 -1.92 4.86
N GLY A 335 -22.67 -2.72 5.90
CA GLY A 335 -23.80 -3.08 6.77
C GLY A 335 -24.41 -1.89 7.50
N MET A 336 -23.68 -0.80 7.64
CA MET A 336 -24.15 0.43 8.28
C MET A 336 -24.57 1.51 7.28
N LEU A 337 -23.84 1.66 6.18
CA LEU A 337 -23.98 2.81 5.29
C LEU A 337 -24.62 2.50 3.92
N ILE A 338 -24.69 1.24 3.52
CA ILE A 338 -25.35 0.86 2.26
C ILE A 338 -26.76 0.37 2.53
N ALA A 339 -27.71 0.79 1.69
CA ALA A 339 -29.11 0.37 1.78
C ALA A 339 -29.23 -1.16 1.75
N GLU A 340 -30.11 -1.69 2.59
CA GLU A 340 -30.24 -3.14 2.82
C GLU A 340 -30.46 -3.92 1.52
N ASP A 341 -31.28 -3.41 0.60
CA ASP A 341 -31.59 -4.06 -0.67
C ASP A 341 -30.42 -4.05 -1.67
N GLN A 342 -29.38 -3.24 -1.43
CA GLN A 342 -28.18 -3.20 -2.27
C GLN A 342 -26.95 -3.89 -1.67
N ARG A 343 -27.01 -4.34 -0.43
CA ARG A 343 -25.88 -5.01 0.26
C ARG A 343 -25.43 -6.29 -0.45
N LYS A 344 -26.33 -6.96 -1.17
CA LYS A 344 -26.02 -8.14 -1.98
C LYS A 344 -24.97 -7.87 -3.08
N HIS A 345 -24.80 -6.61 -3.46
CA HIS A 345 -23.82 -6.19 -4.47
C HIS A 345 -22.44 -5.92 -3.90
N ILE A 346 -22.28 -5.97 -2.57
CA ILE A 346 -20.96 -5.84 -1.93
C ILE A 346 -20.26 -7.19 -2.02
N THR A 347 -19.33 -7.32 -2.95
CA THR A 347 -18.61 -8.56 -3.20
C THR A 347 -17.11 -8.32 -3.25
N PHE A 348 -16.33 -9.31 -2.84
CA PHE A 348 -14.87 -9.22 -2.93
C PHE A 348 -14.40 -9.14 -4.37
N ASP A 349 -15.03 -9.90 -5.28
CA ASP A 349 -14.64 -9.87 -6.69
C ASP A 349 -14.79 -8.46 -7.29
N ALA A 350 -15.86 -7.73 -6.91
CA ALA A 350 -16.04 -6.36 -7.33
C ALA A 350 -15.00 -5.42 -6.70
N PHE A 351 -14.72 -5.59 -5.42
CA PHE A 351 -13.70 -4.79 -4.71
C PHE A 351 -12.31 -4.98 -5.32
N PHE A 352 -11.90 -6.23 -5.50
CA PHE A 352 -10.61 -6.55 -6.10
C PHE A 352 -10.57 -6.16 -7.58
N GLY A 353 -11.64 -6.43 -8.32
CA GLY A 353 -11.76 -6.04 -9.72
C GLY A 353 -11.64 -4.53 -9.92
N ASN A 354 -12.34 -3.73 -9.13
CA ASN A 354 -12.24 -2.27 -9.20
C ASN A 354 -10.79 -1.80 -8.97
N THR A 355 -10.07 -2.42 -8.05
CA THR A 355 -8.66 -2.09 -7.78
C THR A 355 -7.76 -2.48 -8.96
N MET A 356 -7.93 -3.67 -9.50
CA MET A 356 -7.11 -4.13 -10.63
C MET A 356 -7.35 -3.29 -11.88
N PHE A 357 -8.61 -2.97 -12.18
CA PHE A 357 -8.93 -2.11 -13.31
C PHE A 357 -8.48 -0.66 -13.10
N HIS A 358 -8.49 -0.16 -11.87
CA HIS A 358 -7.87 1.11 -11.53
C HIS A 358 -6.40 1.14 -11.98
N GLU A 359 -5.65 0.10 -11.64
CA GLU A 359 -4.22 0.03 -11.99
C GLU A 359 -4.01 -0.04 -13.51
N VAL A 360 -4.81 -0.82 -14.23
CA VAL A 360 -4.74 -0.88 -15.70
C VAL A 360 -5.14 0.47 -16.31
N ALA A 361 -6.14 1.13 -15.73
CA ALA A 361 -6.67 2.40 -16.24
C ALA A 361 -5.69 3.58 -16.13
N HIS A 362 -4.63 3.47 -15.34
CA HIS A 362 -3.54 4.45 -15.39
C HIS A 362 -2.95 4.57 -16.81
N GLY A 363 -3.04 3.50 -17.60
CA GLY A 363 -2.59 3.50 -18.99
C GLY A 363 -3.52 4.23 -19.97
N LEU A 364 -4.74 4.56 -19.56
CA LEU A 364 -5.72 5.25 -20.39
C LEU A 364 -5.64 6.77 -20.21
N GLY A 365 -6.28 7.49 -21.14
CA GLY A 365 -6.40 8.94 -21.09
C GLY A 365 -5.20 9.64 -21.72
N ILE A 366 -4.76 10.72 -21.09
CA ILE A 366 -3.72 11.59 -21.63
C ILE A 366 -2.63 11.87 -20.59
N LYS A 367 -1.40 11.99 -21.06
CA LYS A 367 -0.22 12.28 -20.23
C LYS A 367 0.41 13.62 -20.57
N ASN A 368 0.08 14.17 -21.72
CA ASN A 368 0.58 15.46 -22.20
C ASN A 368 -0.57 16.40 -22.52
N THR A 369 -0.37 17.70 -22.33
CA THR A 369 -1.38 18.69 -22.72
C THR A 369 -1.57 18.67 -24.24
N LEU A 370 -2.77 19.00 -24.71
CA LEU A 370 -3.12 18.91 -26.14
C LEU A 370 -2.26 19.80 -27.01
N ASP A 371 -1.81 20.95 -26.49
CA ASP A 371 -0.92 21.88 -27.20
C ASP A 371 0.54 21.42 -27.26
N GLY A 372 0.87 20.31 -26.58
CA GLY A 372 2.23 19.76 -26.55
C GLY A 372 3.22 20.55 -25.71
N SER A 373 2.81 21.59 -25.01
CA SER A 373 3.70 22.47 -24.26
C SER A 373 4.20 21.89 -22.95
N ASN A 374 3.49 20.91 -22.37
CA ASN A 374 3.82 20.36 -21.06
C ASN A 374 3.29 18.94 -20.90
N THR A 375 3.79 18.24 -19.87
CA THR A 375 3.13 17.05 -19.36
C THR A 375 1.93 17.47 -18.50
N VAL A 376 0.95 16.60 -18.36
CA VAL A 376 -0.18 16.83 -17.43
C VAL A 376 0.34 17.10 -16.03
N ARG A 377 1.30 16.29 -15.57
CA ARG A 377 1.89 16.44 -14.24
C ARG A 377 2.56 17.82 -14.07
N GLY A 378 3.31 18.26 -15.06
CA GLY A 378 3.96 19.58 -15.03
C GLY A 378 2.96 20.73 -15.04
N ALA A 379 1.86 20.59 -15.80
CA ALA A 379 0.84 21.63 -15.92
C ALA A 379 -0.03 21.74 -14.66
N LEU A 380 -0.41 20.63 -14.03
CA LEU A 380 -1.31 20.61 -12.90
C LEU A 380 -0.62 20.63 -11.53
N MET A 381 0.69 20.48 -11.50
CA MET A 381 1.54 20.60 -10.29
C MET A 381 1.00 19.78 -9.10
N GLU A 382 0.73 20.42 -7.96
CA GLU A 382 0.27 19.76 -6.74
C GLU A 382 -1.11 19.07 -6.88
N HIS A 383 -1.88 19.41 -7.89
CA HIS A 383 -3.19 18.81 -8.15
C HIS A 383 -3.15 17.61 -9.08
N ALA A 384 -2.01 17.36 -9.73
CA ALA A 384 -1.87 16.31 -10.74
C ALA A 384 -2.18 14.92 -10.18
N SER A 385 -1.67 14.60 -8.98
CA SER A 385 -1.83 13.28 -8.38
C SER A 385 -3.28 12.97 -8.03
N ALA A 386 -4.02 13.91 -7.45
CA ALA A 386 -5.43 13.71 -7.12
C ALA A 386 -6.28 13.47 -8.37
N LEU A 387 -6.01 14.21 -9.45
CA LEU A 387 -6.72 14.00 -10.71
C LEU A 387 -6.35 12.67 -11.38
N GLU A 388 -5.08 12.29 -11.35
CA GLU A 388 -4.65 11.01 -11.92
C GLU A 388 -5.26 9.83 -11.18
N GLU A 389 -5.29 9.86 -9.85
CA GLU A 389 -5.94 8.82 -9.05
C GLU A 389 -7.46 8.79 -9.30
N GLY A 390 -8.09 9.94 -9.40
CA GLY A 390 -9.50 10.05 -9.76
C GLY A 390 -9.80 9.52 -11.16
N LYS A 391 -8.92 9.81 -12.12
CA LYS A 391 -9.01 9.27 -13.49
C LYS A 391 -8.94 7.75 -13.47
N ALA A 392 -7.95 7.20 -12.79
CA ALA A 392 -7.75 5.75 -12.72
C ALA A 392 -8.95 5.04 -12.09
N ASP A 393 -9.51 5.58 -11.01
CA ASP A 393 -10.69 5.02 -10.38
C ASP A 393 -11.90 5.02 -11.30
N ILE A 394 -12.18 6.16 -11.92
CA ILE A 394 -13.38 6.29 -12.77
C ILE A 394 -13.22 5.51 -14.08
N LEU A 395 -12.04 5.52 -14.67
CA LEU A 395 -11.76 4.75 -15.89
C LEU A 395 -11.67 3.25 -15.62
N GLY A 396 -11.30 2.85 -14.41
CA GLY A 396 -11.41 1.45 -13.99
C GLY A 396 -12.87 0.96 -14.07
N LEU A 397 -13.80 1.76 -13.56
CA LEU A 397 -15.22 1.46 -13.64
C LEU A 397 -15.73 1.51 -15.10
N TYR A 398 -15.26 2.46 -15.88
CA TYR A 398 -15.53 2.54 -17.32
C TYR A 398 -15.07 1.25 -18.02
N MET A 399 -13.88 0.75 -17.71
CA MET A 399 -13.36 -0.49 -18.29
C MET A 399 -14.29 -1.66 -18.01
N VAL A 400 -14.76 -1.82 -16.77
CA VAL A 400 -15.71 -2.88 -16.43
C VAL A 400 -16.95 -2.80 -17.33
N SER A 401 -17.53 -1.61 -17.47
CA SER A 401 -18.71 -1.37 -18.31
C SER A 401 -18.46 -1.77 -19.77
N ARG A 402 -17.34 -1.32 -20.36
CA ARG A 402 -17.02 -1.59 -21.76
C ARG A 402 -16.67 -3.06 -22.00
N LEU A 403 -15.93 -3.68 -21.09
CA LEU A 403 -15.55 -5.08 -21.23
C LEU A 403 -16.75 -6.03 -21.12
N ILE A 404 -17.77 -5.66 -20.33
CA ILE A 404 -19.04 -6.39 -20.30
C ILE A 404 -19.74 -6.27 -21.66
N GLU A 405 -19.85 -5.07 -22.22
CA GLU A 405 -20.46 -4.84 -23.53
C GLU A 405 -19.77 -5.63 -24.65
N GLU A 406 -18.44 -5.75 -24.59
CA GLU A 406 -17.64 -6.44 -25.59
C GLU A 406 -17.58 -7.97 -25.35
N GLY A 407 -18.25 -8.50 -24.32
CA GLY A 407 -18.24 -9.92 -23.99
C GLY A 407 -16.96 -10.44 -23.39
N GLU A 408 -16.05 -9.58 -22.97
CA GLU A 408 -14.76 -9.94 -22.38
C GLU A 408 -14.83 -10.15 -20.86
N LEU A 409 -15.89 -9.69 -20.23
CA LEU A 409 -16.09 -9.76 -18.78
C LEU A 409 -17.55 -10.14 -18.50
N ASP A 410 -17.72 -11.19 -17.69
CA ASP A 410 -19.05 -11.69 -17.29
C ASP A 410 -19.24 -11.46 -15.78
N VAL A 411 -19.63 -10.22 -15.42
CA VAL A 411 -19.93 -9.82 -14.05
C VAL A 411 -21.16 -8.91 -14.06
N ASP A 412 -21.78 -8.74 -12.90
CA ASP A 412 -22.85 -7.77 -12.71
C ASP A 412 -22.22 -6.41 -12.37
N ILE A 413 -22.34 -5.45 -13.27
CA ILE A 413 -21.80 -4.08 -13.08
C ILE A 413 -22.34 -3.42 -11.80
N ASN A 414 -23.53 -3.80 -11.35
CA ASN A 414 -24.09 -3.26 -10.12
C ASN A 414 -23.27 -3.65 -8.89
N ASP A 415 -22.64 -4.82 -8.90
CA ASP A 415 -21.69 -5.21 -7.86
C ASP A 415 -20.52 -4.22 -7.82
N ASN A 416 -19.97 -3.89 -8.97
CA ASN A 416 -18.86 -2.94 -9.06
C ASN A 416 -19.28 -1.55 -8.61
N MET A 417 -20.47 -1.09 -8.98
CA MET A 417 -20.96 0.25 -8.64
C MET A 417 -21.24 0.42 -7.15
N VAL A 418 -21.94 -0.53 -6.53
CA VAL A 418 -22.24 -0.44 -5.10
C VAL A 418 -20.98 -0.63 -4.26
N THR A 419 -20.12 -1.56 -4.63
CA THR A 419 -18.83 -1.77 -3.95
C THR A 419 -17.92 -0.55 -4.12
N PHE A 420 -17.94 0.12 -5.26
CA PHE A 420 -17.23 1.37 -5.52
C PHE A 420 -17.67 2.47 -4.56
N LEU A 421 -18.98 2.64 -4.39
CA LEU A 421 -19.54 3.61 -3.44
C LEU A 421 -19.10 3.28 -2.00
N ALA A 422 -19.23 2.03 -1.58
CA ALA A 422 -18.82 1.60 -0.25
C ALA A 422 -17.31 1.83 0.00
N GLY A 423 -16.50 1.64 -1.02
CA GLY A 423 -15.06 1.86 -0.97
C GLY A 423 -14.68 3.30 -0.66
N ILE A 424 -15.50 4.26 -1.07
CA ILE A 424 -15.27 5.68 -0.75
C ILE A 424 -15.32 5.88 0.76
N PHE A 425 -16.33 5.34 1.44
CA PHE A 425 -16.46 5.47 2.89
C PHE A 425 -15.24 4.92 3.63
N ARG A 426 -14.73 3.75 3.22
CA ARG A 426 -13.51 3.18 3.79
C ARG A 426 -12.31 4.09 3.57
N SER A 427 -12.16 4.60 2.36
CA SER A 427 -11.01 5.43 1.98
C SER A 427 -10.93 6.75 2.73
N VAL A 428 -12.06 7.39 2.99
CA VAL A 428 -12.09 8.72 3.62
C VAL A 428 -12.44 8.68 5.11
N ARG A 429 -12.56 7.49 5.70
CA ARG A 429 -12.97 7.30 7.10
C ARG A 429 -12.14 8.16 8.07
N PHE A 430 -10.85 8.33 7.83
CA PHE A 430 -9.93 9.05 8.69
C PHE A 430 -9.43 10.35 8.05
N GLY A 431 -10.13 10.86 7.05
CA GLY A 431 -9.80 12.12 6.40
C GLY A 431 -9.50 11.94 4.92
N ALA A 432 -9.35 13.07 4.23
CA ALA A 432 -9.20 13.13 2.77
C ALA A 432 -7.99 13.98 2.35
N SER A 433 -6.93 14.02 3.15
CA SER A 433 -5.75 14.85 2.86
C SER A 433 -4.82 14.24 1.79
N SER A 434 -4.84 12.92 1.60
CA SER A 434 -4.03 12.25 0.59
C SER A 434 -4.59 12.46 -0.83
N ALA A 435 -3.79 12.16 -1.85
CA ALA A 435 -4.25 12.20 -3.24
C ALA A 435 -5.45 11.27 -3.47
N HIS A 436 -5.38 10.04 -2.93
CA HIS A 436 -6.49 9.08 -2.99
C HIS A 436 -7.72 9.59 -2.24
N GLY A 437 -7.54 10.18 -1.05
CA GLY A 437 -8.63 10.75 -0.27
C GLY A 437 -9.33 11.89 -1.00
N ARG A 438 -8.55 12.83 -1.57
CA ARG A 438 -9.10 13.92 -2.38
C ARG A 438 -9.85 13.41 -3.60
N ALA A 439 -9.29 12.42 -4.31
CA ALA A 439 -9.95 11.79 -5.47
C ALA A 439 -11.29 11.16 -5.08
N ASN A 440 -11.33 10.46 -3.94
CA ASN A 440 -12.55 9.85 -3.42
C ASN A 440 -13.61 10.90 -3.07
N MET A 441 -13.22 12.01 -2.47
CA MET A 441 -14.16 13.08 -2.12
C MET A 441 -14.71 13.80 -3.35
N ILE A 442 -13.85 14.02 -4.35
CA ILE A 442 -14.29 14.59 -5.63
C ILE A 442 -15.40 13.70 -6.24
N ARG A 443 -15.18 12.39 -6.30
CA ARG A 443 -16.20 11.46 -6.83
C ARG A 443 -17.46 11.47 -5.99
N PHE A 444 -17.33 11.39 -4.68
CA PHE A 444 -18.47 11.39 -3.78
C PHE A 444 -19.36 12.62 -3.99
N ASN A 445 -18.77 13.80 -3.94
CA ASN A 445 -19.51 15.06 -4.06
C ASN A 445 -20.07 15.26 -5.48
N PHE A 446 -19.29 14.94 -6.51
CA PHE A 446 -19.73 15.05 -7.89
C PHE A 446 -20.89 14.08 -8.20
N PHE A 447 -20.77 12.84 -7.76
CA PHE A 447 -21.81 11.82 -7.95
C PHE A 447 -23.08 12.15 -7.17
N SER A 448 -22.94 12.65 -5.94
CA SER A 448 -24.07 13.11 -5.13
C SER A 448 -24.84 14.22 -5.83
N GLU A 449 -24.12 15.20 -6.35
CA GLU A 449 -24.70 16.34 -7.07
C GLU A 449 -25.47 15.90 -8.33
N MET A 450 -25.01 14.87 -9.02
CA MET A 450 -25.67 14.28 -10.18
C MET A 450 -26.79 13.29 -9.85
N GLY A 451 -27.04 13.04 -8.57
CA GLY A 451 -28.06 12.08 -8.15
C GLY A 451 -27.68 10.62 -8.40
N ALA A 452 -26.38 10.33 -8.55
CA ALA A 452 -25.89 8.97 -8.75
C ALA A 452 -26.11 8.08 -7.54
N PHE A 453 -26.22 8.67 -6.37
CA PHE A 453 -26.67 8.01 -5.15
C PHE A 453 -27.45 9.00 -4.28
N THR A 454 -28.28 8.46 -3.40
CA THR A 454 -29.09 9.24 -2.46
C THR A 454 -28.95 8.65 -1.06
N ARG A 455 -29.13 9.52 -0.05
CA ARG A 455 -29.13 9.10 1.35
C ARG A 455 -30.56 9.09 1.90
N ASP A 456 -30.94 7.97 2.51
CA ASP A 456 -32.22 7.87 3.24
C ASP A 456 -32.00 8.42 4.67
N GLU A 457 -32.63 9.55 4.95
CA GLU A 457 -32.50 10.22 6.26
C GLU A 457 -33.04 9.39 7.44
N SER A 458 -34.00 8.49 7.17
CA SER A 458 -34.60 7.67 8.22
C SER A 458 -33.71 6.50 8.64
N THR A 459 -32.92 5.95 7.72
CA THR A 459 -32.04 4.80 7.96
C THR A 459 -30.56 5.19 8.06
N GLY A 460 -30.19 6.36 7.52
CA GLY A 460 -28.78 6.78 7.41
C GLY A 460 -27.99 5.95 6.41
N THR A 461 -28.66 5.39 5.39
CA THR A 461 -28.03 4.54 4.38
C THR A 461 -28.06 5.18 3.00
N TYR A 462 -27.14 4.77 2.15
CA TYR A 462 -26.96 5.27 0.80
C TYR A 462 -27.40 4.22 -0.22
N SER A 463 -28.11 4.67 -1.27
CA SER A 463 -28.54 3.83 -2.39
C SER A 463 -28.01 4.38 -3.70
N ALA A 464 -27.38 3.53 -4.51
CA ALA A 464 -26.95 3.89 -5.86
C ALA A 464 -28.12 3.86 -6.82
N ASP A 465 -28.17 4.84 -7.73
CA ASP A 465 -29.01 4.83 -8.92
C ASP A 465 -28.13 4.41 -10.09
N TYR A 466 -28.31 3.20 -10.59
CA TYR A 466 -27.38 2.60 -11.54
C TYR A 466 -27.24 3.37 -12.85
N ASP A 467 -28.35 3.85 -13.39
CA ASP A 467 -28.32 4.63 -14.64
C ASP A 467 -27.60 5.95 -14.44
N ARG A 468 -27.88 6.62 -13.32
CA ARG A 468 -27.23 7.88 -12.99
C ARG A 468 -25.76 7.71 -12.61
N MET A 469 -25.38 6.55 -12.05
CA MET A 469 -23.97 6.21 -11.83
C MET A 469 -23.19 6.18 -13.15
N ILE A 470 -23.78 5.60 -14.21
CA ILE A 470 -23.17 5.58 -15.55
C ILE A 470 -23.04 7.00 -16.10
N GLU A 471 -24.09 7.81 -15.99
CA GLU A 471 -24.06 9.22 -16.44
C GLU A 471 -22.98 10.01 -15.69
N ALA A 472 -22.90 9.84 -14.38
CA ALA A 472 -21.90 10.53 -13.55
C ALA A 472 -20.48 10.07 -13.88
N MET A 473 -20.29 8.77 -14.11
CA MET A 473 -19.02 8.20 -14.55
C MET A 473 -18.55 8.87 -15.85
N ASN A 474 -19.42 8.96 -16.83
CA ASN A 474 -19.09 9.57 -18.12
C ASN A 474 -18.82 11.07 -17.98
N ALA A 475 -19.62 11.78 -17.20
CA ALA A 475 -19.46 13.22 -16.98
C ALA A 475 -18.17 13.57 -16.25
N LEU A 476 -17.83 12.80 -15.22
CA LEU A 476 -16.58 13.02 -14.46
C LEU A 476 -15.36 12.66 -15.31
N THR A 477 -15.44 11.62 -16.12
CA THR A 477 -14.39 11.25 -17.07
C THR A 477 -14.08 12.41 -18.00
N GLU A 478 -15.11 12.98 -18.63
CA GLU A 478 -14.94 14.12 -19.54
C GLU A 478 -14.32 15.32 -18.82
N LYS A 479 -14.80 15.63 -17.63
CA LYS A 479 -14.30 16.76 -16.85
C LYS A 479 -12.82 16.60 -16.50
N ILE A 480 -12.42 15.43 -16.01
CA ILE A 480 -11.03 15.16 -15.66
C ILE A 480 -10.12 15.22 -16.90
N LEU A 481 -10.50 14.56 -17.99
CA LEU A 481 -9.67 14.52 -19.19
C LEU A 481 -9.55 15.90 -19.85
N ARG A 482 -10.62 16.71 -19.80
CA ARG A 482 -10.51 18.10 -20.27
C ARG A 482 -9.53 18.92 -19.44
N PHE A 483 -9.60 18.85 -18.11
CA PHE A 483 -8.64 19.53 -17.25
C PHE A 483 -7.21 19.11 -17.54
N GLN A 484 -7.00 17.82 -17.73
CA GLN A 484 -5.67 17.28 -18.02
C GLN A 484 -5.17 17.71 -19.39
N GLY A 485 -6.00 17.57 -20.42
CA GLY A 485 -5.63 17.94 -21.78
C GLY A 485 -5.42 19.42 -21.98
N ASP A 486 -6.25 20.23 -21.34
CA ASP A 486 -6.13 21.69 -21.40
C ASP A 486 -4.99 22.22 -20.50
N GLY A 487 -4.50 21.39 -19.56
CA GLY A 487 -3.51 21.83 -18.59
C GLY A 487 -4.02 22.98 -17.72
N ASP A 488 -5.31 22.99 -17.42
CA ASP A 488 -6.00 24.09 -16.76
C ASP A 488 -5.77 24.07 -15.24
N TYR A 489 -4.63 24.57 -14.81
CA TYR A 489 -4.26 24.61 -13.41
C TYR A 489 -5.28 25.36 -12.54
N ASP A 490 -5.71 26.54 -12.97
CA ASP A 490 -6.64 27.37 -12.19
C ASP A 490 -8.01 26.72 -12.07
N GLY A 491 -8.51 26.13 -13.14
CA GLY A 491 -9.77 25.38 -13.12
C GLY A 491 -9.72 24.16 -12.22
N VAL A 492 -8.60 23.44 -12.23
CA VAL A 492 -8.40 22.27 -11.35
C VAL A 492 -8.31 22.70 -9.89
N ALA A 493 -7.56 23.76 -9.60
CA ALA A 493 -7.42 24.28 -8.22
C ALA A 493 -8.80 24.61 -7.64
N GLU A 494 -9.65 25.30 -8.42
CA GLU A 494 -11.02 25.63 -8.02
C GLU A 494 -11.89 24.38 -7.84
N PHE A 495 -11.78 23.42 -8.76
CA PHE A 495 -12.53 22.17 -8.72
C PHE A 495 -12.16 21.32 -7.48
N VAL A 496 -10.87 21.18 -7.19
CA VAL A 496 -10.39 20.46 -6.02
C VAL A 496 -10.84 21.16 -4.73
N ALA A 497 -10.75 22.50 -4.67
CA ALA A 497 -11.19 23.26 -3.51
C ALA A 497 -12.68 23.07 -3.22
N GLU A 498 -13.51 23.01 -4.28
CA GLU A 498 -14.96 22.84 -4.15
C GLU A 498 -15.36 21.40 -3.81
N TYR A 499 -14.78 20.41 -4.47
CA TYR A 499 -15.24 19.02 -4.42
C TYR A 499 -14.47 18.10 -3.47
N ALA A 500 -13.22 18.42 -3.11
CA ALA A 500 -12.40 17.53 -2.29
C ALA A 500 -12.59 17.70 -0.77
N GLN A 501 -13.76 18.16 -0.34
CA GLN A 501 -14.05 18.40 1.08
C GLN A 501 -14.99 17.34 1.63
N VAL A 502 -14.71 16.90 2.87
CA VAL A 502 -15.65 16.07 3.63
C VAL A 502 -16.69 16.99 4.25
N GLY A 503 -17.92 16.88 3.76
CA GLY A 503 -19.02 17.67 4.30
C GLY A 503 -19.49 17.18 5.67
N PRO A 504 -20.27 18.01 6.41
CA PRO A 504 -20.72 17.66 7.77
C PRO A 504 -21.64 16.42 7.82
N GLY A 505 -22.45 16.21 6.79
CA GLY A 505 -23.34 15.03 6.71
C GLY A 505 -22.56 13.73 6.57
N LEU A 506 -21.58 13.69 5.68
CA LEU A 506 -20.71 12.54 5.52
C LEU A 506 -19.85 12.32 6.78
N GLN A 507 -19.29 13.39 7.36
CA GLN A 507 -18.50 13.28 8.57
C GLN A 507 -19.30 12.64 9.72
N ALA A 508 -20.55 13.00 9.88
CA ALA A 508 -21.42 12.40 10.89
C ALA A 508 -21.61 10.89 10.66
N ASP A 509 -21.75 10.46 9.40
CA ASP A 509 -21.85 9.04 9.06
C ASP A 509 -20.54 8.30 9.32
N LEU A 510 -19.40 8.91 8.98
CA LEU A 510 -18.08 8.33 9.27
C LEU A 510 -17.85 8.20 10.79
N ASP A 511 -18.29 9.18 11.58
CA ASP A 511 -18.20 9.14 13.04
C ASP A 511 -19.02 7.98 13.62
N ARG A 512 -20.18 7.65 13.02
CA ARG A 512 -20.99 6.48 13.41
C ARG A 512 -20.22 5.17 13.26
N LEU A 513 -19.34 5.05 12.28
CA LEU A 513 -18.51 3.85 12.07
C LEU A 513 -17.58 3.63 13.26
N GLY A 514 -16.92 4.70 13.73
CA GLY A 514 -16.06 4.65 14.90
C GLY A 514 -16.83 4.28 16.18
N ALA A 515 -17.99 4.90 16.37
CA ALA A 515 -18.85 4.64 17.53
C ALA A 515 -19.37 3.18 17.56
N ALA A 516 -19.54 2.56 16.39
CA ALA A 516 -19.98 1.16 16.28
C ALA A 516 -18.82 0.16 16.49
N GLY A 517 -17.59 0.62 16.68
CA GLY A 517 -16.46 -0.25 16.94
C GLY A 517 -15.94 -1.01 15.70
N ILE A 518 -16.18 -0.50 14.49
CA ILE A 518 -15.62 -1.12 13.29
C ILE A 518 -14.10 -1.00 13.35
N PRO A 519 -13.35 -2.10 13.12
CA PRO A 519 -11.88 -2.07 13.21
C PRO A 519 -11.27 -1.02 12.31
N VAL A 520 -10.15 -0.46 12.75
CA VAL A 520 -9.37 0.49 11.95
C VAL A 520 -8.49 -0.26 10.95
N ASP A 521 -7.87 -1.36 11.38
CA ASP A 521 -7.02 -2.17 10.53
C ASP A 521 -6.90 -3.60 11.07
N ILE A 522 -5.98 -4.36 10.49
CA ILE A 522 -5.87 -5.80 10.62
C ILE A 522 -4.50 -6.18 11.19
N VAL A 523 -4.46 -7.29 11.90
CA VAL A 523 -3.25 -8.00 12.29
C VAL A 523 -3.29 -9.38 11.64
N PHE A 524 -2.20 -9.80 11.01
CA PHE A 524 -2.14 -11.10 10.37
C PHE A 524 -1.65 -12.18 11.31
N GLU A 525 -2.39 -13.29 11.33
CA GLU A 525 -1.87 -14.57 11.77
C GLU A 525 -1.14 -15.16 10.58
N GLN A 526 0.16 -15.37 10.68
CA GLN A 526 0.97 -15.70 9.53
C GLN A 526 2.08 -16.70 9.84
N GLY A 527 2.69 -17.25 8.80
CA GLY A 527 3.80 -18.17 8.90
C GLY A 527 3.44 -19.60 8.53
N LEU A 528 4.40 -20.52 8.65
CA LEU A 528 4.26 -21.91 8.18
C LEU A 528 3.11 -22.66 8.86
N GLY A 529 2.92 -22.44 10.16
CA GLY A 529 1.86 -23.11 10.92
C GLY A 529 0.47 -22.77 10.39
N VAL A 530 0.25 -21.50 10.02
CA VAL A 530 -1.03 -21.04 9.46
C VAL A 530 -1.27 -21.65 8.07
N LEU A 531 -0.18 -21.91 7.33
CA LEU A 531 -0.24 -22.52 6.00
C LEU A 531 -0.37 -24.06 6.05
N GLY A 532 -0.34 -24.66 7.23
CA GLY A 532 -0.41 -26.12 7.42
C GLY A 532 0.90 -26.84 7.10
N ARG A 533 2.03 -26.18 7.34
CA ARG A 533 3.37 -26.71 7.02
C ARG A 533 4.32 -26.73 8.21
#